data_9008f0b9e36edcdb525de0ac06aa2c7e
#
_entry.id   9008f0b9e36edcdb525de0ac06aa2c7e
#
_cell.length_a   1.000
_cell.length_b   1.000
_cell.length_c   1.000
_cell.angle_alpha   90.00
_cell.angle_beta   90.00
_cell.angle_gamma   90.00
#
_symmetry.space_group_name_H-M   'P 1'
#
loop_
_entity.id
_entity.type
_entity.pdbx_description
1 polymer ?
#
loop_
_entity_poly.entity_id
_entity_poly.type
_entity_poly.pdbx_seq_one_letter_code
_entity_poly.pdbx_strand_id
1 'polypeptide(L)'
;MIVHHPLERIIAVARTLSPYYRELYAKLPANPRLEQLPVVEQQAFWAANTQRDNRLLTGPMSDGIVFKSGGTTGKPKFSVYSRVEWEAFSGVFGLGMDAGGLQDGERIANLFYAGDLYSSFVFIMRSLDHARAGTLQFPLSGRAEAAVVEHAIADFSITTVVGAPTTLMNLAAHYIQAGTSAPGVRRLLFGGESMYADQRLILQRAFPNARAASVGYASVDAGLLGYADPACGPDEHRVFSRYAQIEILDEADGTPIKETGRVGRVVVTNLTRLLMPILRYPAGDLACWVDPPGTPDRRFRLMGRSEEGARIGPATLYIEDVRRVLAGFREQLGVSDFQLLVEHAEQRDRLVLRIASDAQAAAREAAAPRLIAALHAERPMLGELLDQAMIHPLAIEWAPLGALEINPRSGKLRRVIDRRHEQR
;
A
#
# COMPACT_ATOMS: atom_id res chain seq x y z
N MET A 1 26.29 10.47 -6.16
CA MET A 1 26.14 9.04 -6.57
C MET A 1 25.32 8.31 -5.53
N ILE A 2 24.22 7.64 -5.91
CA ILE A 2 23.35 6.91 -4.97
C ILE A 2 24.07 5.65 -4.52
N VAL A 3 24.20 5.47 -3.20
CA VAL A 3 24.94 4.34 -2.61
C VAL A 3 24.09 3.07 -2.65
N HIS A 4 24.67 1.98 -3.12
CA HIS A 4 24.15 0.62 -3.01
C HIS A 4 25.30 -0.34 -2.74
N HIS A 5 24.99 -1.52 -2.23
CA HIS A 5 25.99 -2.48 -1.79
C HIS A 5 25.79 -3.84 -2.49
N PRO A 6 26.87 -4.55 -2.81
CA PRO A 6 26.79 -5.95 -3.21
C PRO A 6 26.09 -6.77 -2.13
N LEU A 7 25.31 -7.78 -2.54
CA LEU A 7 24.56 -8.65 -1.63
C LEU A 7 25.47 -9.30 -0.57
N GLU A 8 26.62 -9.77 -1.00
CA GLU A 8 27.62 -10.45 -0.15
C GLU A 8 28.09 -9.53 1.00
N ARG A 9 28.24 -8.21 0.72
CA ARG A 9 28.58 -7.24 1.75
C ARG A 9 27.47 -7.05 2.76
N ILE A 10 26.21 -6.97 2.31
CA ILE A 10 25.07 -6.81 3.21
C ILE A 10 24.94 -8.03 4.11
N ILE A 11 25.06 -9.24 3.54
CA ILE A 11 25.03 -10.50 4.30
C ILE A 11 26.15 -10.54 5.34
N ALA A 12 27.37 -10.18 4.94
CA ALA A 12 28.52 -10.18 5.84
C ALA A 12 28.34 -9.19 7.01
N VAL A 13 27.87 -7.96 6.72
CA VAL A 13 27.57 -6.93 7.73
C VAL A 13 26.46 -7.39 8.66
N ALA A 14 25.34 -7.88 8.12
CA ALA A 14 24.22 -8.39 8.89
C ALA A 14 24.65 -9.53 9.82
N ARG A 15 25.36 -10.53 9.29
CA ARG A 15 25.84 -11.69 10.06
C ARG A 15 26.83 -11.33 11.17
N THR A 16 27.67 -10.31 10.93
CA THR A 16 28.72 -9.92 11.88
C THR A 16 28.18 -9.00 12.97
N LEU A 17 27.36 -8.01 12.60
CA LEU A 17 27.01 -6.89 13.48
C LEU A 17 25.58 -6.97 14.06
N SER A 18 24.63 -7.61 13.35
CA SER A 18 23.25 -7.77 13.85
C SER A 18 23.12 -9.06 14.67
N PRO A 19 22.79 -9.00 15.97
CA PRO A 19 22.55 -10.21 16.77
C PRO A 19 21.45 -11.12 16.17
N TYR A 20 20.38 -10.54 15.63
CA TYR A 20 19.29 -11.27 14.99
C TYR A 20 19.78 -12.07 13.78
N TYR A 21 20.48 -11.44 12.85
CA TYR A 21 20.97 -12.13 11.66
C TYR A 21 22.13 -13.09 11.95
N ARG A 22 22.93 -12.84 12.98
CA ARG A 22 23.96 -13.76 13.44
C ARG A 22 23.36 -15.10 13.86
N GLU A 23 22.25 -15.06 14.60
CA GLU A 23 21.54 -16.27 15.01
C GLU A 23 20.84 -16.94 13.83
N LEU A 24 20.10 -16.15 13.03
CA LEU A 24 19.35 -16.66 11.88
C LEU A 24 20.26 -17.36 10.86
N TYR A 25 21.49 -16.87 10.68
CA TYR A 25 22.45 -17.35 9.69
C TYR A 25 23.55 -18.25 10.27
N ALA A 26 23.43 -18.68 11.52
CA ALA A 26 24.46 -19.48 12.20
C ALA A 26 24.84 -20.77 11.47
N LYS A 27 23.87 -21.41 10.82
CA LYS A 27 24.04 -22.68 10.12
C LYS A 27 24.32 -22.55 8.62
N LEU A 28 24.38 -21.32 8.09
CA LEU A 28 24.62 -21.10 6.66
C LEU A 28 26.13 -21.15 6.34
N PRO A 29 26.49 -21.49 5.08
CA PRO A 29 27.86 -21.41 4.62
C PRO A 29 28.43 -20.00 4.76
N ALA A 30 29.74 -19.84 4.60
CA ALA A 30 30.42 -18.54 4.74
C ALA A 30 29.89 -17.49 3.76
N ASN A 31 29.68 -17.89 2.50
CA ASN A 31 29.17 -17.05 1.42
C ASN A 31 27.86 -17.67 0.84
N PRO A 32 26.72 -17.52 1.50
CA PRO A 32 25.48 -18.09 1.01
C PRO A 32 24.95 -17.27 -0.19
N ARG A 33 24.36 -17.96 -1.17
CA ARG A 33 23.58 -17.31 -2.22
C ARG A 33 22.22 -16.85 -1.67
N LEU A 34 21.54 -15.93 -2.37
CA LEU A 34 20.25 -15.38 -1.93
C LEU A 34 19.23 -16.48 -1.57
N GLU A 35 19.10 -17.48 -2.46
CA GLU A 35 18.11 -18.55 -2.30
C GLU A 35 18.40 -19.47 -1.10
N GLN A 36 19.60 -19.45 -0.58
CA GLN A 36 20.00 -20.19 0.61
C GLN A 36 19.67 -19.46 1.91
N LEU A 37 19.42 -18.14 1.84
CA LEU A 37 18.98 -17.38 3.02
C LEU A 37 17.54 -17.78 3.38
N PRO A 38 17.22 -17.99 4.66
CA PRO A 38 15.83 -18.18 5.07
C PRO A 38 15.00 -16.92 4.79
N VAL A 39 13.74 -17.10 4.41
CA VAL A 39 12.76 -16.01 4.43
C VAL A 39 12.55 -15.60 5.87
N VAL A 40 12.60 -14.29 6.12
CA VAL A 40 12.44 -13.72 7.45
C VAL A 40 11.03 -14.01 7.98
N GLU A 41 10.92 -14.48 9.21
CA GLU A 41 9.64 -14.54 9.93
C GLU A 41 9.35 -13.15 10.50
N GLN A 42 8.24 -12.53 10.06
CA GLN A 42 7.94 -11.14 10.38
C GLN A 42 7.77 -10.88 11.88
N GLN A 43 7.13 -11.78 12.61
CA GLN A 43 6.88 -11.58 14.04
C GLN A 43 8.20 -11.56 14.82
N ALA A 44 9.09 -12.51 14.56
CA ALA A 44 10.41 -12.57 15.19
C ALA A 44 11.29 -11.37 14.82
N PHE A 45 11.24 -10.95 13.53
CA PHE A 45 11.95 -9.78 13.05
C PHE A 45 11.54 -8.52 13.81
N TRP A 46 10.24 -8.24 13.90
CA TRP A 46 9.76 -7.06 14.58
C TRP A 46 9.87 -7.15 16.12
N ALA A 47 9.83 -8.35 16.70
CA ALA A 47 10.13 -8.55 18.12
C ALA A 47 11.59 -8.23 18.46
N ALA A 48 12.52 -8.46 17.51
CA ALA A 48 13.92 -8.09 17.66
C ALA A 48 14.19 -6.59 17.48
N ASN A 49 13.23 -5.82 16.94
CA ASN A 49 13.35 -4.39 16.66
C ASN A 49 12.79 -3.54 17.81
N THR A 50 13.52 -3.48 18.90
CA THR A 50 13.15 -2.71 20.09
C THR A 50 13.87 -1.36 20.16
N GLN A 51 13.33 -0.42 20.92
CA GLN A 51 13.95 0.91 21.06
C GLN A 51 15.25 0.90 21.89
N ARG A 52 15.36 0.02 22.86
CA ARG A 52 16.50 -0.02 23.81
C ARG A 52 17.49 -1.13 23.49
N ASP A 53 17.01 -2.34 23.30
CA ASP A 53 17.84 -3.53 23.04
C ASP A 53 17.61 -4.03 21.62
N ASN A 54 17.91 -3.17 20.64
CA ASN A 54 17.68 -3.48 19.24
C ASN A 54 18.66 -4.55 18.74
N ARG A 55 18.12 -5.68 18.32
CA ARG A 55 18.91 -6.82 17.82
C ARG A 55 19.02 -6.88 16.30
N LEU A 56 18.25 -6.03 15.59
CA LEU A 56 18.30 -5.97 14.12
C LEU A 56 19.43 -5.08 13.63
N LEU A 57 19.69 -3.97 14.33
CA LEU A 57 20.61 -2.95 13.84
C LEU A 57 22.06 -3.46 13.85
N THR A 58 22.82 -2.98 12.89
CA THR A 58 24.25 -3.26 12.73
C THR A 58 25.13 -2.18 13.36
N GLY A 59 24.54 -1.13 13.89
CA GLY A 59 25.23 0.01 14.51
C GLY A 59 24.26 0.90 15.30
N PRO A 60 24.76 1.97 15.92
CA PRO A 60 23.95 2.88 16.72
C PRO A 60 23.02 3.75 15.86
N MET A 61 21.86 4.12 16.42
CA MET A 61 20.95 5.12 15.85
C MET A 61 21.44 6.54 16.15
N SER A 62 22.50 6.99 15.50
CA SER A 62 23.16 8.25 15.81
C SER A 62 22.95 9.34 14.76
N ASP A 63 22.56 8.97 13.54
CA ASP A 63 22.39 9.89 12.41
C ASP A 63 21.36 9.32 11.42
N GLY A 64 20.43 10.16 10.98
CA GLY A 64 19.43 9.76 9.98
C GLY A 64 17.99 10.06 10.38
N ILE A 65 17.08 9.13 10.06
CA ILE A 65 15.64 9.32 10.26
C ILE A 65 14.97 8.02 10.71
N VAL A 66 13.96 8.16 11.55
CA VAL A 66 13.14 7.04 12.03
C VAL A 66 11.71 7.22 11.53
N PHE A 67 11.17 6.17 10.95
CA PHE A 67 9.78 6.11 10.56
C PHE A 67 9.06 4.96 11.22
N LYS A 68 7.75 5.11 11.37
CA LYS A 68 6.86 4.12 11.97
C LYS A 68 5.82 3.68 10.95
N SER A 69 5.73 2.40 10.69
CA SER A 69 4.72 1.89 9.78
C SER A 69 3.32 1.90 10.42
N GLY A 70 2.31 1.94 9.56
CA GLY A 70 0.90 2.02 9.93
C GLY A 70 0.31 0.71 10.45
N GLY A 71 1.03 -0.12 11.20
CA GLY A 71 0.52 -1.41 11.68
C GLY A 71 -0.90 -1.33 12.24
N THR A 72 -1.84 -2.01 11.57
CA THR A 72 -3.25 -2.09 11.98
C THR A 72 -3.48 -3.15 13.05
N THR A 73 -2.51 -4.00 13.34
CA THR A 73 -2.70 -5.25 14.10
C THR A 73 -1.73 -5.47 15.26
N GLY A 74 -1.06 -4.42 15.80
CA GLY A 74 -0.15 -4.68 16.91
C GLY A 74 0.79 -3.54 17.29
N LYS A 75 1.90 -3.87 17.96
CA LYS A 75 2.92 -2.91 18.36
C LYS A 75 3.48 -2.18 17.13
N PRO A 76 3.68 -0.84 17.21
CA PRO A 76 4.18 -0.07 16.06
C PRO A 76 5.53 -0.59 15.59
N LYS A 77 5.62 -0.88 14.30
CA LYS A 77 6.88 -1.23 13.64
C LYS A 77 7.61 0.05 13.28
N PHE A 78 8.88 0.20 13.63
CA PHE A 78 9.67 1.35 13.23
C PHE A 78 10.89 0.95 12.40
N SER A 79 11.21 1.75 11.41
CA SER A 79 12.37 1.56 10.54
C SER A 79 13.34 2.71 10.73
N VAL A 80 14.61 2.36 10.85
CA VAL A 80 15.71 3.33 11.00
C VAL A 80 16.49 3.38 9.70
N TYR A 81 16.70 4.58 9.20
CA TYR A 81 17.54 4.84 8.05
C TYR A 81 18.67 5.77 8.49
N SER A 82 19.92 5.41 8.23
CA SER A 82 21.02 6.36 8.31
C SER A 82 20.81 7.47 7.27
N ARG A 83 21.53 8.62 7.41
CA ARG A 83 21.44 9.71 6.44
C ARG A 83 21.74 9.23 5.02
N VAL A 84 22.76 8.42 4.84
CA VAL A 84 23.15 7.89 3.53
C VAL A 84 22.08 6.98 2.95
N GLU A 85 21.45 6.14 3.77
CA GLU A 85 20.36 5.25 3.34
C GLU A 85 19.10 6.02 3.01
N TRP A 86 18.79 7.07 3.76
CA TRP A 86 17.67 7.96 3.47
C TRP A 86 17.85 8.70 2.14
N GLU A 87 19.07 9.22 1.89
CA GLU A 87 19.42 9.83 0.60
C GLU A 87 19.31 8.81 -0.55
N ALA A 88 19.75 7.57 -0.33
CA ALA A 88 19.62 6.53 -1.34
C ALA A 88 18.15 6.17 -1.60
N PHE A 89 17.35 6.01 -0.54
CA PHE A 89 15.93 5.66 -0.63
C PHE A 89 15.14 6.72 -1.41
N SER A 90 15.24 7.97 -1.00
CA SER A 90 14.55 9.08 -1.66
C SER A 90 15.10 9.36 -3.06
N GLY A 91 16.41 9.28 -3.24
CA GLY A 91 17.06 9.54 -4.52
C GLY A 91 16.69 8.52 -5.61
N VAL A 92 16.69 7.22 -5.27
CA VAL A 92 16.26 6.18 -6.22
C VAL A 92 14.80 6.34 -6.57
N PHE A 93 13.95 6.66 -5.58
CA PHE A 93 12.53 6.86 -5.83
C PHE A 93 12.26 8.06 -6.72
N GLY A 94 13.03 9.16 -6.56
CA GLY A 94 12.98 10.32 -7.45
C GLY A 94 13.32 9.96 -8.90
N LEU A 95 14.36 9.14 -9.12
CA LEU A 95 14.66 8.61 -10.46
C LEU A 95 13.50 7.74 -11.02
N GLY A 96 12.79 7.01 -10.17
CA GLY A 96 11.58 6.28 -10.55
C GLY A 96 10.44 7.21 -10.96
N MET A 97 10.29 8.35 -10.29
CA MET A 97 9.30 9.37 -10.68
C MET A 97 9.63 9.99 -12.04
N ASP A 98 10.91 10.26 -12.34
CA ASP A 98 11.35 10.69 -13.67
C ASP A 98 11.01 9.64 -14.74
N ALA A 99 11.29 8.36 -14.48
CA ALA A 99 10.92 7.26 -15.37
C ALA A 99 9.41 7.17 -15.58
N GLY A 100 8.61 7.53 -14.56
CA GLY A 100 7.15 7.68 -14.61
C GLY A 100 6.65 8.85 -15.46
N GLY A 101 7.59 9.62 -16.04
CA GLY A 101 7.31 10.72 -16.98
C GLY A 101 7.10 12.06 -16.29
N LEU A 102 7.67 12.30 -15.13
CA LEU A 102 7.72 13.63 -14.51
C LEU A 102 8.41 14.63 -15.46
N GLN A 103 7.89 15.83 -15.57
CA GLN A 103 8.35 16.83 -16.54
C GLN A 103 8.77 18.13 -15.86
N ASP A 104 9.69 18.87 -16.52
CA ASP A 104 10.07 20.20 -16.10
C ASP A 104 8.85 21.15 -16.05
N GLY A 105 8.81 21.98 -15.01
CA GLY A 105 7.75 22.95 -14.80
C GLY A 105 6.47 22.39 -14.21
N GLU A 106 6.38 21.10 -13.90
CA GLU A 106 5.20 20.58 -13.19
C GLU A 106 5.07 21.24 -11.81
N ARG A 107 3.83 21.62 -11.49
CA ARG A 107 3.42 22.26 -10.23
C ARG A 107 2.66 21.20 -9.41
N ILE A 108 3.30 20.70 -8.36
CA ILE A 108 2.92 19.45 -7.70
C ILE A 108 2.36 19.71 -6.30
N ALA A 109 1.06 19.46 -6.09
CA ALA A 109 0.44 19.45 -4.78
C ALA A 109 0.69 18.11 -4.08
N ASN A 110 1.37 18.13 -2.95
CA ASN A 110 1.60 16.97 -2.12
C ASN A 110 0.50 16.84 -1.06
N LEU A 111 -0.39 15.86 -1.23
CA LEU A 111 -1.49 15.51 -0.32
C LEU A 111 -1.22 14.23 0.46
N PHE A 112 0.02 13.79 0.60
CA PHE A 112 0.37 12.74 1.52
C PHE A 112 0.37 13.22 2.98
N TYR A 113 0.72 12.36 3.91
CA TYR A 113 0.59 12.57 5.35
C TYR A 113 1.94 12.60 6.05
N ALA A 114 2.05 13.43 7.08
CA ALA A 114 3.18 13.49 7.99
C ALA A 114 2.71 13.56 9.45
N GLY A 115 3.63 13.32 10.36
CA GLY A 115 3.40 13.34 11.81
C GLY A 115 3.37 11.93 12.42
N ASP A 116 3.58 11.84 13.73
CA ASP A 116 3.71 10.58 14.47
C ASP A 116 4.67 9.59 13.76
N LEU A 117 5.82 10.07 13.30
CA LEU A 117 6.84 9.30 12.56
C LEU A 117 6.34 8.69 11.24
N TYR A 118 5.22 9.16 10.69
CA TYR A 118 4.74 8.72 9.39
C TYR A 118 5.47 9.44 8.26
N SER A 119 5.85 8.71 7.20
CA SER A 119 6.89 9.14 6.27
C SER A 119 6.39 9.73 4.95
N SER A 120 5.18 9.38 4.46
CA SER A 120 4.85 9.53 3.05
C SER A 120 4.98 10.96 2.51
N PHE A 121 4.59 11.96 3.28
CA PHE A 121 4.71 13.37 2.89
C PHE A 121 6.18 13.81 2.71
N VAL A 122 7.00 13.54 3.74
CA VAL A 122 8.42 13.90 3.72
C VAL A 122 9.18 13.10 2.66
N PHE A 123 8.82 11.83 2.49
CA PHE A 123 9.40 10.95 1.49
C PHE A 123 9.17 11.46 0.07
N ILE A 124 7.95 11.84 -0.28
CA ILE A 124 7.63 12.38 -1.60
C ILE A 124 8.34 13.72 -1.84
N MET A 125 8.32 14.64 -0.86
CA MET A 125 9.05 15.89 -0.99
C MET A 125 10.54 15.64 -1.28
N ARG A 126 11.17 14.78 -0.46
CA ARG A 126 12.59 14.48 -0.64
C ARG A 126 12.88 13.76 -1.96
N SER A 127 11.97 12.90 -2.42
CA SER A 127 12.11 12.22 -3.72
C SER A 127 12.02 13.21 -4.89
N LEU A 128 11.13 14.18 -4.82
CA LEU A 128 11.02 15.26 -5.83
C LEU A 128 12.27 16.15 -5.86
N ASP A 129 12.91 16.41 -4.71
CA ASP A 129 14.19 17.15 -4.67
C ASP A 129 15.31 16.41 -5.41
N HIS A 130 15.22 15.09 -5.52
CA HIS A 130 16.18 14.24 -6.21
C HIS A 130 15.80 13.90 -7.65
N ALA A 131 14.58 14.23 -8.08
CA ALA A 131 14.16 14.08 -9.46
C ALA A 131 15.00 14.99 -10.36
N ARG A 132 15.22 14.57 -11.61
CA ARG A 132 15.92 15.38 -12.61
C ARG A 132 15.03 16.49 -13.15
N ALA A 133 13.75 16.21 -13.26
CA ALA A 133 12.75 17.18 -13.70
C ALA A 133 12.65 18.32 -12.67
N GLY A 134 12.82 19.56 -13.12
CA GLY A 134 12.65 20.76 -12.30
C GLY A 134 11.16 21.00 -12.01
N THR A 135 10.73 20.73 -10.78
CA THR A 135 9.33 20.84 -10.36
C THR A 135 9.14 21.87 -9.25
N LEU A 136 7.94 22.44 -9.15
CA LEU A 136 7.57 23.31 -8.03
C LEU A 136 6.63 22.57 -7.09
N GLN A 137 7.03 22.42 -5.83
CA GLN A 137 6.32 21.66 -4.83
C GLN A 137 5.39 22.54 -3.99
N PHE A 138 4.14 22.08 -3.78
CA PHE A 138 3.14 22.70 -2.91
C PHE A 138 2.80 21.74 -1.76
N PRO A 139 3.35 21.94 -0.55
CA PRO A 139 3.21 21.05 0.59
C PRO A 139 1.89 21.28 1.33
N LEU A 140 0.76 20.82 0.76
CA LEU A 140 -0.58 21.04 1.31
C LEU A 140 -0.96 20.05 2.41
N SER A 141 -0.46 18.82 2.34
CA SER A 141 -0.85 17.67 3.19
C SER A 141 -2.28 17.14 2.94
N GLY A 142 -2.45 15.83 3.09
CA GLY A 142 -3.76 15.16 2.96
C GLY A 142 -4.75 15.48 4.11
N ARG A 143 -4.32 16.27 5.11
CA ARG A 143 -5.19 16.79 6.18
C ARG A 143 -5.81 18.14 5.83
N ALA A 144 -5.37 18.78 4.74
CA ALA A 144 -5.98 20.04 4.32
C ALA A 144 -7.44 19.81 3.91
N GLU A 145 -8.28 20.76 4.23
CA GLU A 145 -9.67 20.76 3.76
C GLU A 145 -9.72 20.80 2.23
N ALA A 146 -10.66 20.09 1.63
CA ALA A 146 -10.77 20.00 0.17
C ALA A 146 -10.92 21.37 -0.50
N ALA A 147 -11.64 22.31 0.11
CA ALA A 147 -11.77 23.67 -0.37
C ALA A 147 -10.42 24.43 -0.39
N VAL A 148 -9.56 24.23 0.59
CA VAL A 148 -8.20 24.81 0.61
C VAL A 148 -7.36 24.27 -0.54
N VAL A 149 -7.47 22.97 -0.80
CA VAL A 149 -6.76 22.31 -1.91
C VAL A 149 -7.30 22.81 -3.26
N GLU A 150 -8.62 22.93 -3.41
CA GLU A 150 -9.27 23.49 -4.60
C GLU A 150 -8.77 24.90 -4.91
N HIS A 151 -8.78 25.82 -3.92
CA HIS A 151 -8.25 27.17 -4.08
C HIS A 151 -6.78 27.16 -4.49
N ALA A 152 -5.96 26.34 -3.84
CA ALA A 152 -4.55 26.23 -4.20
C ALA A 152 -4.33 25.71 -5.65
N ILE A 153 -5.15 24.76 -6.10
CA ILE A 153 -5.11 24.26 -7.50
C ILE A 153 -5.39 25.39 -8.47
N ALA A 154 -6.40 26.21 -8.18
CA ALA A 154 -6.78 27.35 -9.04
C ALA A 154 -5.72 28.46 -9.00
N ASP A 155 -5.39 28.98 -7.81
CA ASP A 155 -4.54 30.14 -7.61
C ASP A 155 -3.10 29.92 -8.09
N PHE A 156 -2.58 28.71 -7.86
CA PHE A 156 -1.22 28.36 -8.24
C PHE A 156 -1.13 27.56 -9.54
N SER A 157 -2.24 27.37 -10.27
CA SER A 157 -2.26 26.59 -11.52
C SER A 157 -1.56 25.24 -11.37
N ILE A 158 -1.92 24.47 -10.32
CA ILE A 158 -1.33 23.18 -10.02
C ILE A 158 -1.68 22.20 -11.15
N THR A 159 -0.67 21.52 -11.68
CA THR A 159 -0.82 20.59 -12.81
C THR A 159 -0.80 19.12 -12.40
N THR A 160 -0.26 18.83 -11.22
CA THR A 160 -0.09 17.46 -10.72
C THR A 160 -0.51 17.41 -9.25
N VAL A 161 -1.33 16.42 -8.89
CA VAL A 161 -1.70 16.15 -7.49
C VAL A 161 -1.20 14.77 -7.11
N VAL A 162 -0.48 14.67 -5.99
CA VAL A 162 0.06 13.41 -5.49
C VAL A 162 -0.50 13.09 -4.11
N GLY A 163 -1.02 11.87 -3.91
CA GLY A 163 -1.65 11.48 -2.64
C GLY A 163 -2.09 10.02 -2.58
N ALA A 164 -2.63 9.61 -1.45
CA ALA A 164 -3.25 8.30 -1.34
C ALA A 164 -4.55 8.26 -2.18
N PRO A 165 -4.92 7.13 -2.82
CA PRO A 165 -6.19 6.97 -3.53
C PRO A 165 -7.38 7.51 -2.76
N THR A 166 -7.53 7.17 -1.48
CA THR A 166 -8.61 7.67 -0.64
C THR A 166 -8.62 9.21 -0.56
N THR A 167 -7.47 9.85 -0.45
CA THR A 167 -7.37 11.34 -0.39
C THR A 167 -7.78 11.97 -1.72
N LEU A 168 -7.33 11.38 -2.84
CA LEU A 168 -7.70 11.83 -4.19
C LEU A 168 -9.20 11.67 -4.44
N MET A 169 -9.79 10.57 -3.96
CA MET A 169 -11.23 10.33 -4.05
C MET A 169 -12.05 11.34 -3.23
N ASN A 170 -11.59 11.69 -2.03
CA ASN A 170 -12.26 12.71 -1.20
C ASN A 170 -12.23 14.09 -1.88
N LEU A 171 -11.10 14.43 -2.50
CA LEU A 171 -10.99 15.66 -3.29
C LEU A 171 -11.91 15.62 -4.52
N ALA A 172 -11.97 14.49 -5.23
CA ALA A 172 -12.89 14.33 -6.36
C ALA A 172 -14.37 14.43 -5.93
N ALA A 173 -14.73 13.84 -4.79
CA ALA A 173 -16.08 13.94 -4.24
C ALA A 173 -16.47 15.41 -3.97
N HIS A 174 -15.56 16.21 -3.45
CA HIS A 174 -15.76 17.65 -3.23
C HIS A 174 -16.10 18.38 -4.54
N TYR A 175 -15.30 18.19 -5.61
CA TYR A 175 -15.57 18.81 -6.92
C TYR A 175 -16.94 18.37 -7.50
N ILE A 176 -17.24 17.07 -7.41
CA ILE A 176 -18.49 16.52 -7.93
C ILE A 176 -19.70 17.08 -7.18
N GLN A 177 -19.63 17.18 -5.85
CA GLN A 177 -20.71 17.75 -5.03
C GLN A 177 -20.92 19.24 -5.31
N ALA A 178 -19.85 19.99 -5.59
CA ALA A 178 -19.90 21.39 -5.98
C ALA A 178 -20.36 21.59 -7.44
N GLY A 179 -20.50 20.53 -8.24
CA GLY A 179 -20.81 20.63 -9.68
C GLY A 179 -19.68 21.24 -10.51
N THR A 180 -18.44 21.17 -10.01
CA THR A 180 -17.24 21.76 -10.64
C THR A 180 -16.21 20.71 -11.02
N SER A 181 -15.11 21.12 -11.65
CA SER A 181 -14.00 20.25 -12.04
C SER A 181 -12.70 21.05 -12.11
N ALA A 182 -11.56 20.36 -12.10
CA ALA A 182 -10.23 20.95 -12.23
C ALA A 182 -9.52 20.53 -13.52
N PRO A 183 -9.89 21.09 -14.70
CA PRO A 183 -9.33 20.67 -15.98
C PRO A 183 -7.85 21.06 -16.17
N GLY A 184 -7.30 21.94 -15.32
CA GLY A 184 -5.88 22.29 -15.28
C GLY A 184 -4.98 21.19 -14.73
N VAL A 185 -5.51 20.29 -13.91
CA VAL A 185 -4.78 19.13 -13.42
C VAL A 185 -4.64 18.09 -14.55
N ARG A 186 -3.41 17.72 -14.86
CA ARG A 186 -3.06 16.79 -15.95
C ARG A 186 -2.58 15.44 -15.45
N ARG A 187 -2.19 15.35 -14.17
CA ARG A 187 -1.65 14.13 -13.57
C ARG A 187 -2.13 13.96 -12.15
N LEU A 188 -2.54 12.72 -11.84
CA LEU A 188 -2.80 12.26 -10.49
C LEU A 188 -1.83 11.12 -10.19
N LEU A 189 -0.91 11.31 -9.25
CA LEU A 189 0.03 10.30 -8.82
C LEU A 189 -0.42 9.71 -7.48
N PHE A 190 -0.71 8.43 -7.47
CA PHE A 190 -1.19 7.76 -6.26
C PHE A 190 -0.18 6.75 -5.70
N GLY A 191 -0.24 6.53 -4.41
CA GLY A 191 0.56 5.50 -3.74
C GLY A 191 0.06 5.15 -2.35
N GLY A 192 0.57 4.02 -1.85
CA GLY A 192 0.23 3.51 -0.52
C GLY A 192 -1.06 2.71 -0.43
N GLU A 193 -1.90 2.73 -1.47
CA GLU A 193 -3.10 1.93 -1.67
C GLU A 193 -3.22 1.61 -3.16
N SER A 194 -3.98 0.56 -3.52
CA SER A 194 -4.33 0.28 -4.91
C SER A 194 -5.40 1.26 -5.42
N MET A 195 -5.33 1.58 -6.72
CA MET A 195 -6.30 2.45 -7.42
C MET A 195 -7.11 1.61 -8.40
N TYR A 196 -8.41 1.48 -8.15
CA TYR A 196 -9.30 0.60 -8.93
C TYR A 196 -9.93 1.32 -10.12
N ALA A 197 -10.45 0.55 -11.06
CA ALA A 197 -11.02 1.08 -12.30
C ALA A 197 -12.24 2.00 -12.07
N ASP A 198 -13.09 1.66 -11.08
CA ASP A 198 -14.23 2.48 -10.67
C ASP A 198 -13.82 3.83 -10.08
N GLN A 199 -12.80 3.82 -9.23
CA GLN A 199 -12.22 5.04 -8.67
C GLN A 199 -11.66 5.95 -9.78
N ARG A 200 -11.00 5.36 -10.79
CA ARG A 200 -10.50 6.12 -11.95
C ARG A 200 -11.59 6.85 -12.71
N LEU A 201 -12.77 6.23 -12.86
CA LEU A 201 -13.93 6.86 -13.50
C LEU A 201 -14.45 8.05 -12.70
N ILE A 202 -14.46 7.96 -11.38
CA ILE A 202 -14.87 9.07 -10.50
C ILE A 202 -13.83 10.20 -10.56
N LEU A 203 -12.53 9.86 -10.51
CA LEU A 203 -11.45 10.85 -10.65
C LEU A 203 -11.55 11.59 -11.98
N GLN A 204 -11.91 10.92 -13.06
CA GLN A 204 -12.03 11.54 -14.39
C GLN A 204 -13.18 12.56 -14.48
N ARG A 205 -14.23 12.41 -13.68
CA ARG A 205 -15.31 13.42 -13.58
C ARG A 205 -14.81 14.72 -12.96
N ALA A 206 -13.98 14.63 -11.90
CA ALA A 206 -13.43 15.80 -11.22
C ALA A 206 -12.19 16.39 -11.94
N PHE A 207 -11.39 15.54 -12.57
CA PHE A 207 -10.13 15.88 -13.25
C PHE A 207 -10.14 15.38 -14.69
N PRO A 208 -10.94 15.99 -15.59
CA PRO A 208 -11.24 15.42 -16.91
C PRO A 208 -10.01 15.21 -17.80
N ASN A 209 -8.96 15.99 -17.60
CA ASN A 209 -7.72 15.94 -18.40
C ASN A 209 -6.58 15.18 -17.70
N ALA A 210 -6.83 14.64 -16.49
CA ALA A 210 -5.78 14.01 -15.72
C ALA A 210 -5.61 12.53 -16.06
N ARG A 211 -4.34 12.09 -16.15
CA ARG A 211 -3.97 10.68 -16.16
C ARG A 211 -3.60 10.24 -14.74
N ALA A 212 -4.28 9.23 -14.23
CA ALA A 212 -3.94 8.62 -12.94
C ALA A 212 -2.89 7.51 -13.12
N ALA A 213 -1.76 7.61 -12.40
CA ALA A 213 -0.65 6.66 -12.43
C ALA A 213 -0.10 6.41 -11.02
N SER A 214 0.52 5.24 -10.81
CA SER A 214 1.24 4.99 -9.56
C SER A 214 2.46 5.91 -9.45
N VAL A 215 2.70 6.47 -8.27
CA VAL A 215 3.94 7.20 -7.97
C VAL A 215 5.14 6.27 -7.81
N GLY A 216 4.89 4.96 -7.67
CA GLY A 216 5.85 3.92 -7.40
C GLY A 216 5.43 3.03 -6.23
N TYR A 217 6.16 1.95 -6.00
CA TYR A 217 5.92 0.99 -4.94
C TYR A 217 7.11 0.95 -3.98
N ALA A 218 6.87 1.41 -2.77
CA ALA A 218 7.84 1.43 -1.68
C ALA A 218 7.11 1.28 -0.35
N SER A 219 7.80 0.78 0.66
CA SER A 219 7.28 0.71 2.02
C SER A 219 8.32 1.18 3.04
N VAL A 220 7.84 1.64 4.20
CA VAL A 220 8.72 2.01 5.32
C VAL A 220 9.55 0.82 5.79
N ASP A 221 8.96 -0.37 5.76
CA ASP A 221 9.59 -1.61 6.26
C ASP A 221 10.62 -2.16 5.28
N ALA A 222 10.20 -2.40 4.04
CA ALA A 222 11.02 -3.06 3.01
C ALA A 222 11.88 -2.08 2.19
N GLY A 223 11.54 -0.80 2.17
CA GLY A 223 12.20 0.21 1.37
C GLY A 223 11.71 0.24 -0.08
N LEU A 224 12.66 0.31 -1.02
CA LEU A 224 12.39 0.34 -2.46
C LEU A 224 11.91 -1.01 -2.97
N LEU A 225 10.85 -1.03 -3.78
CA LEU A 225 10.35 -2.23 -4.42
C LEU A 225 10.22 -2.04 -5.94
N GLY A 226 9.50 -1.00 -6.39
CA GLY A 226 9.30 -0.81 -7.81
C GLY A 226 8.92 0.62 -8.21
N TYR A 227 9.10 0.92 -9.49
CA TYR A 227 8.67 2.17 -10.12
C TYR A 227 7.70 1.89 -11.25
N ALA A 228 6.83 2.86 -11.55
CA ALA A 228 5.96 2.79 -12.71
C ALA A 228 6.53 3.65 -13.84
N ASP A 229 6.49 3.13 -15.06
CA ASP A 229 6.78 3.88 -16.29
C ASP A 229 5.55 3.92 -17.21
N PRO A 230 5.55 4.67 -18.31
CA PRO A 230 4.41 4.76 -19.22
C PRO A 230 3.97 3.41 -19.84
N ALA A 231 4.84 2.40 -19.85
CA ALA A 231 4.54 1.06 -20.35
C ALA A 231 3.91 0.14 -19.28
N CYS A 232 3.88 0.57 -18.03
CA CYS A 232 3.22 -0.15 -16.94
C CYS A 232 1.71 0.00 -17.05
N GLY A 233 1.00 -1.13 -16.95
CA GLY A 233 -0.45 -1.17 -16.76
C GLY A 233 -0.85 -0.79 -15.34
N PRO A 234 -2.15 -0.80 -15.02
CA PRO A 234 -2.64 -0.66 -13.66
C PRO A 234 -1.98 -1.69 -12.74
N ASP A 235 -1.55 -1.24 -11.56
CA ASP A 235 -0.89 -2.03 -10.53
C ASP A 235 0.44 -2.70 -10.94
N GLU A 236 0.97 -2.37 -12.12
CA GLU A 236 2.26 -2.85 -12.60
C GLU A 236 3.40 -1.92 -12.19
N HIS A 237 4.53 -2.54 -11.84
CA HIS A 237 5.75 -1.83 -11.47
C HIS A 237 6.96 -2.58 -12.02
N ARG A 238 8.01 -1.82 -12.35
CA ARG A 238 9.34 -2.37 -12.65
C ARG A 238 10.16 -2.46 -11.38
N VAL A 239 10.88 -3.54 -11.22
CA VAL A 239 11.81 -3.69 -10.09
C VAL A 239 12.91 -2.64 -10.18
N PHE A 240 13.29 -2.03 -9.07
CA PHE A 240 14.53 -1.27 -8.96
C PHE A 240 15.73 -2.21 -8.86
N SER A 241 16.02 -3.01 -9.91
CA SER A 241 16.92 -4.18 -9.86
C SER A 241 18.33 -3.88 -9.37
N ARG A 242 18.81 -2.65 -9.56
CA ARG A 242 20.12 -2.21 -9.04
C ARG A 242 20.12 -2.01 -7.52
N TYR A 243 18.94 -1.76 -6.92
CA TYR A 243 18.80 -1.32 -5.53
C TYR A 243 17.97 -2.26 -4.67
N ALA A 244 17.24 -3.18 -5.29
CA ALA A 244 16.44 -4.18 -4.62
C ALA A 244 16.36 -5.46 -5.46
N GLN A 245 16.30 -6.60 -4.80
CA GLN A 245 15.99 -7.89 -5.42
C GLN A 245 14.61 -8.30 -4.95
N ILE A 246 13.70 -8.57 -5.89
CA ILE A 246 12.35 -9.06 -5.65
C ILE A 246 12.28 -10.52 -6.04
N GLU A 247 11.76 -11.32 -5.14
CA GLU A 247 11.34 -12.70 -5.40
C GLU A 247 9.82 -12.76 -5.27
N ILE A 248 9.18 -13.56 -6.11
CA ILE A 248 7.79 -13.97 -5.94
C ILE A 248 7.85 -15.44 -5.57
N LEU A 249 7.39 -15.78 -4.38
CA LEU A 249 7.47 -17.14 -3.85
C LEU A 249 6.10 -17.80 -3.84
N ASP A 250 6.06 -19.06 -4.19
CA ASP A 250 4.87 -19.90 -4.03
C ASP A 250 4.45 -19.94 -2.55
N GLU A 251 3.16 -19.82 -2.27
CA GLU A 251 2.65 -19.81 -0.91
C GLU A 251 2.68 -21.17 -0.22
N ALA A 252 2.62 -22.27 -1.00
CA ALA A 252 2.56 -23.62 -0.45
C ALA A 252 3.94 -24.15 -0.03
N ASP A 253 4.98 -23.93 -0.86
CA ASP A 253 6.29 -24.53 -0.64
C ASP A 253 7.45 -23.52 -0.52
N GLY A 254 7.17 -22.21 -0.77
CA GLY A 254 8.16 -21.16 -0.72
C GLY A 254 9.17 -21.15 -1.86
N THR A 255 8.93 -21.91 -2.93
CA THR A 255 9.81 -21.93 -4.11
C THR A 255 9.68 -20.65 -4.95
N PRO A 256 10.78 -20.15 -5.55
CA PRO A 256 10.71 -18.96 -6.41
C PRO A 256 9.94 -19.23 -7.70
N ILE A 257 8.89 -18.43 -7.93
CA ILE A 257 8.11 -18.40 -9.17
C ILE A 257 8.87 -17.59 -10.20
N LYS A 258 9.22 -18.22 -11.34
CA LYS A 258 9.93 -17.54 -12.45
C LYS A 258 9.02 -17.28 -13.65
N GLU A 259 7.98 -18.06 -13.83
CA GLU A 259 6.99 -17.92 -14.91
C GLU A 259 6.13 -16.65 -14.75
N THR A 260 5.58 -16.17 -15.86
CA THR A 260 4.64 -15.04 -15.88
C THR A 260 3.24 -15.48 -15.47
N GLY A 261 2.48 -14.56 -14.86
CA GLY A 261 1.05 -14.75 -14.54
C GLY A 261 0.77 -15.59 -13.30
N ARG A 262 1.72 -16.40 -12.78
CA ARG A 262 1.53 -17.15 -11.54
C ARG A 262 1.67 -16.25 -10.33
N VAL A 263 0.65 -16.25 -9.47
CA VAL A 263 0.59 -15.42 -8.26
C VAL A 263 1.37 -16.07 -7.12
N GLY A 264 2.08 -15.26 -6.36
CA GLY A 264 2.76 -15.66 -5.14
C GLY A 264 3.07 -14.47 -4.25
N ARG A 265 3.65 -14.72 -3.08
CA ARG A 265 3.99 -13.66 -2.11
C ARG A 265 5.28 -12.95 -2.48
N VAL A 266 5.26 -11.63 -2.33
CA VAL A 266 6.43 -10.77 -2.58
C VAL A 266 7.41 -10.84 -1.42
N VAL A 267 8.66 -11.15 -1.74
CA VAL A 267 9.79 -11.13 -0.81
C VAL A 267 10.85 -10.19 -1.36
N VAL A 268 11.42 -9.35 -0.51
CA VAL A 268 12.38 -8.32 -0.91
C VAL A 268 13.71 -8.44 -0.17
N THR A 269 14.79 -8.21 -0.91
CA THR A 269 16.12 -7.95 -0.38
C THR A 269 16.56 -6.56 -0.82
N ASN A 270 16.79 -5.66 0.14
CA ASN A 270 17.14 -4.28 -0.13
C ASN A 270 18.67 -4.12 -0.17
N LEU A 271 19.19 -3.53 -1.27
CA LEU A 271 20.62 -3.38 -1.50
C LEU A 271 21.18 -2.01 -1.08
N THR A 272 20.36 -1.15 -0.47
CA THR A 272 20.77 0.18 -0.01
C THR A 272 20.91 0.30 1.51
N ARG A 273 20.50 -0.73 2.26
CA ARG A 273 20.40 -0.68 3.72
C ARG A 273 21.43 -1.57 4.39
N LEU A 274 22.29 -0.95 5.20
CA LEU A 274 23.27 -1.63 6.06
C LEU A 274 22.91 -1.52 7.53
N LEU A 275 22.38 -0.36 7.98
CA LEU A 275 22.07 -0.11 9.40
C LEU A 275 20.94 -1.03 9.90
N MET A 276 19.88 -1.17 9.12
CA MET A 276 18.79 -2.10 9.35
C MET A 276 18.62 -2.98 8.11
N PRO A 277 19.41 -4.05 7.97
CA PRO A 277 19.37 -4.89 6.77
C PRO A 277 18.00 -5.53 6.55
N ILE A 278 17.56 -5.53 5.30
CA ILE A 278 16.32 -6.16 4.85
C ILE A 278 16.72 -7.26 3.85
N LEU A 279 16.74 -8.49 4.31
CA LEU A 279 17.19 -9.66 3.57
C LEU A 279 16.08 -10.70 3.53
N ARG A 280 15.57 -11.02 2.34
CA ARG A 280 14.42 -11.92 2.11
C ARG A 280 13.23 -11.67 3.03
N TYR A 281 12.85 -10.41 3.12
CA TYR A 281 11.76 -9.93 3.95
C TYR A 281 10.43 -10.03 3.19
N PRO A 282 9.38 -10.69 3.72
CA PRO A 282 8.07 -10.74 3.09
C PRO A 282 7.38 -9.39 3.17
N ALA A 283 7.05 -8.80 2.01
CA ALA A 283 6.42 -7.48 1.94
C ALA A 283 4.95 -7.48 2.41
N GLY A 284 4.33 -8.65 2.48
CA GLY A 284 2.91 -8.82 2.84
C GLY A 284 1.96 -8.64 1.67
N ASP A 285 2.48 -8.48 0.46
CA ASP A 285 1.72 -8.33 -0.77
C ASP A 285 1.84 -9.58 -1.66
N LEU A 286 0.82 -9.82 -2.48
CA LEU A 286 0.82 -10.81 -3.56
C LEU A 286 1.15 -10.13 -4.88
N ALA A 287 1.87 -10.82 -5.75
CA ALA A 287 2.17 -10.36 -7.10
C ALA A 287 2.36 -11.49 -8.09
N CYS A 288 2.34 -11.16 -9.37
CA CYS A 288 2.79 -12.05 -10.44
C CYS A 288 3.75 -11.32 -11.37
N TRP A 289 4.66 -12.06 -11.99
CA TRP A 289 5.53 -11.52 -13.03
C TRP A 289 4.75 -11.23 -14.31
N VAL A 290 5.02 -10.08 -14.94
CA VAL A 290 4.45 -9.68 -16.22
C VAL A 290 5.41 -9.96 -17.37
N ASP A 291 6.68 -9.61 -17.19
CA ASP A 291 7.72 -9.87 -18.19
C ASP A 291 8.35 -11.26 -17.99
N PRO A 292 8.94 -11.87 -19.04
CA PRO A 292 9.64 -13.14 -18.94
C PRO A 292 10.91 -13.05 -18.07
N PRO A 293 11.43 -14.17 -17.55
CA PRO A 293 12.70 -14.22 -16.82
C PRO A 293 13.86 -13.63 -17.65
N GLY A 294 14.78 -12.91 -16.97
CA GLY A 294 15.94 -12.31 -17.61
C GLY A 294 15.68 -10.89 -18.20
N THR A 295 14.44 -10.40 -18.18
CA THR A 295 14.14 -9.02 -18.58
C THR A 295 14.76 -8.05 -17.56
N PRO A 296 15.55 -7.04 -18.00
CA PRO A 296 16.03 -5.99 -17.10
C PRO A 296 14.88 -5.22 -16.44
N ASP A 297 15.04 -4.87 -15.18
CA ASP A 297 14.00 -4.18 -14.39
C ASP A 297 12.62 -4.80 -14.63
N ARG A 298 12.56 -6.12 -14.45
CA ARG A 298 11.40 -6.96 -14.77
C ARG A 298 10.12 -6.41 -14.15
N ARG A 299 9.04 -6.34 -14.93
CA ARG A 299 7.73 -5.91 -14.43
C ARG A 299 7.05 -7.02 -13.64
N PHE A 300 6.38 -6.59 -12.59
CA PHE A 300 5.44 -7.40 -11.82
C PHE A 300 4.14 -6.63 -11.62
N ARG A 301 3.06 -7.34 -11.39
CA ARG A 301 1.74 -6.77 -11.06
C ARG A 301 1.37 -7.16 -9.65
N LEU A 302 0.97 -6.14 -8.86
CA LEU A 302 0.41 -6.37 -7.52
C LEU A 302 -1.00 -6.96 -7.64
N MET A 303 -1.27 -7.98 -6.81
CA MET A 303 -2.51 -8.75 -6.82
C MET A 303 -3.31 -8.60 -5.50
N GLY A 304 -2.92 -7.63 -4.65
CA GLY A 304 -3.50 -7.42 -3.32
C GLY A 304 -2.60 -7.91 -2.19
N ARG A 305 -3.17 -8.10 -1.00
CA ARG A 305 -2.45 -8.56 0.20
C ARG A 305 -2.84 -9.99 0.56
N SER A 306 -1.86 -10.77 1.00
CA SER A 306 -2.04 -12.19 1.29
C SER A 306 -2.99 -12.49 2.46
N GLU A 307 -3.25 -11.52 3.35
CA GLU A 307 -4.00 -11.75 4.59
C GLU A 307 -4.99 -10.62 4.93
N GLU A 308 -5.36 -9.77 3.97
CA GLU A 308 -6.30 -8.69 4.27
C GLU A 308 -7.74 -9.19 4.17
N GLY A 309 -8.35 -9.46 5.34
CA GLY A 309 -9.72 -9.92 5.43
C GLY A 309 -10.31 -9.71 6.83
N ALA A 310 -11.63 -9.75 6.91
CA ALA A 310 -12.39 -9.71 8.15
C ALA A 310 -12.60 -11.15 8.67
N ARG A 311 -12.00 -11.47 9.81
CA ARG A 311 -12.20 -12.75 10.47
C ARG A 311 -13.45 -12.70 11.33
N ILE A 312 -14.39 -13.59 11.05
CA ILE A 312 -15.65 -13.75 11.77
C ILE A 312 -15.82 -15.23 12.18
N GLY A 313 -15.74 -15.50 13.47
CA GLY A 313 -15.64 -16.89 13.94
C GLY A 313 -14.43 -17.62 13.28
N PRO A 314 -14.63 -18.83 12.75
CA PRO A 314 -13.60 -19.56 12.03
C PRO A 314 -13.40 -19.11 10.57
N ALA A 315 -14.32 -18.33 9.98
CA ALA A 315 -14.26 -17.89 8.58
C ALA A 315 -13.52 -16.56 8.43
N THR A 316 -12.99 -16.35 7.23
CA THR A 316 -12.42 -15.06 6.80
C THR A 316 -13.07 -14.64 5.50
N LEU A 317 -13.64 -13.43 5.47
CA LEU A 317 -14.04 -12.76 4.23
C LEU A 317 -12.90 -11.85 3.80
N TYR A 318 -12.25 -12.20 2.70
CA TYR A 318 -11.13 -11.41 2.18
C TYR A 318 -11.62 -10.18 1.42
N ILE A 319 -10.82 -9.13 1.43
CA ILE A 319 -11.11 -7.89 0.71
C ILE A 319 -11.31 -8.14 -0.78
N GLU A 320 -10.52 -9.04 -1.37
CA GLU A 320 -10.61 -9.37 -2.80
C GLU A 320 -11.91 -10.12 -3.17
N ASP A 321 -12.48 -10.91 -2.26
CA ASP A 321 -13.79 -11.54 -2.47
C ASP A 321 -14.90 -10.49 -2.57
N VAL A 322 -14.88 -9.53 -1.64
CA VAL A 322 -15.83 -8.42 -1.65
C VAL A 322 -15.70 -7.59 -2.93
N ARG A 323 -14.48 -7.30 -3.38
CA ARG A 323 -14.23 -6.59 -4.64
C ARG A 323 -14.82 -7.30 -5.84
N ARG A 324 -14.59 -8.62 -5.91
CA ARG A 324 -15.09 -9.45 -7.01
C ARG A 324 -16.61 -9.43 -7.07
N VAL A 325 -17.26 -9.53 -5.93
CA VAL A 325 -18.72 -9.43 -5.84
C VAL A 325 -19.19 -8.03 -6.23
N LEU A 326 -18.61 -6.96 -5.65
CA LEU A 326 -19.01 -5.59 -5.95
C LEU A 326 -18.79 -5.20 -7.41
N ALA A 327 -17.81 -5.80 -8.10
CA ALA A 327 -17.60 -5.57 -9.53
C ALA A 327 -18.84 -5.91 -10.38
N GLY A 328 -19.62 -6.92 -9.99
CA GLY A 328 -20.88 -7.29 -10.65
C GLY A 328 -22.03 -6.29 -10.44
N PHE A 329 -21.89 -5.36 -9.50
CA PHE A 329 -22.92 -4.37 -9.15
C PHE A 329 -22.49 -2.93 -9.49
N ARG A 330 -21.33 -2.76 -10.09
CA ARG A 330 -20.66 -1.47 -10.28
C ARG A 330 -21.51 -0.44 -11.03
N GLU A 331 -22.04 -0.81 -12.21
CA GLU A 331 -22.84 0.08 -13.05
C GLU A 331 -24.16 0.50 -12.37
N GLN A 332 -24.75 -0.40 -11.60
CA GLN A 332 -26.01 -0.17 -10.91
C GLN A 332 -25.86 0.70 -9.67
N LEU A 333 -24.75 0.58 -8.94
CA LEU A 333 -24.59 1.14 -7.59
C LEU A 333 -23.60 2.31 -7.49
N GLY A 334 -22.84 2.64 -8.53
CA GLY A 334 -21.83 3.70 -8.46
C GLY A 334 -20.89 3.56 -7.25
N VAL A 335 -20.42 2.32 -6.97
CA VAL A 335 -19.57 2.03 -5.80
C VAL A 335 -18.23 2.69 -5.97
N SER A 336 -17.85 3.56 -5.02
CA SER A 336 -16.53 4.18 -4.98
C SER A 336 -15.53 3.39 -4.13
N ASP A 337 -15.99 2.86 -3.00
CA ASP A 337 -15.16 2.06 -2.10
C ASP A 337 -16.00 1.37 -1.01
N PHE A 338 -15.35 0.55 -0.15
CA PHE A 338 -16.04 -0.18 0.92
C PHE A 338 -15.12 -0.46 2.11
N GLN A 339 -15.74 -0.85 3.24
CA GLN A 339 -15.07 -1.29 4.47
C GLN A 339 -15.78 -2.51 5.04
N LEU A 340 -15.06 -3.38 5.71
CA LEU A 340 -15.58 -4.47 6.52
C LEU A 340 -15.48 -4.09 8.00
N LEU A 341 -16.60 -4.08 8.71
CA LEU A 341 -16.64 -3.87 10.15
C LEU A 341 -16.96 -5.20 10.83
N VAL A 342 -16.15 -5.57 11.82
CA VAL A 342 -16.38 -6.74 12.66
C VAL A 342 -16.83 -6.26 14.03
N GLU A 343 -18.00 -6.66 14.45
CA GLU A 343 -18.63 -6.31 15.71
C GLU A 343 -18.91 -7.57 16.52
N HIS A 344 -19.14 -7.43 17.82
CA HIS A 344 -19.59 -8.52 18.67
C HIS A 344 -20.85 -8.09 19.40
N ALA A 345 -21.93 -8.85 19.24
CA ALA A 345 -23.20 -8.58 19.90
C ALA A 345 -23.86 -9.91 20.28
N GLU A 346 -24.55 -9.96 21.41
CA GLU A 346 -25.31 -11.14 21.83
C GLU A 346 -24.53 -12.46 21.71
N GLN A 347 -23.29 -12.46 22.16
CA GLN A 347 -22.37 -13.61 22.20
C GLN A 347 -21.92 -14.13 20.82
N ARG A 348 -22.17 -13.39 19.73
CA ARG A 348 -21.80 -13.76 18.37
C ARG A 348 -21.16 -12.61 17.61
N ASP A 349 -20.31 -12.94 16.67
CA ASP A 349 -19.73 -11.95 15.78
C ASP A 349 -20.74 -11.53 14.69
N ARG A 350 -20.67 -10.27 14.32
CA ARG A 350 -21.43 -9.65 13.24
C ARG A 350 -20.47 -9.02 12.23
N LEU A 351 -20.73 -9.25 10.96
CA LEU A 351 -20.01 -8.61 9.87
C LEU A 351 -20.89 -7.57 9.18
N VAL A 352 -20.39 -6.35 9.05
CA VAL A 352 -21.06 -5.28 8.33
C VAL A 352 -20.20 -4.89 7.14
N LEU A 353 -20.77 -4.96 5.94
CA LEU A 353 -20.17 -4.42 4.72
C LEU A 353 -20.67 -2.98 4.54
N ARG A 354 -19.82 -2.00 4.82
CA ARG A 354 -20.10 -0.58 4.59
C ARG A 354 -19.64 -0.19 3.19
N ILE A 355 -20.56 0.31 2.36
CA ILE A 355 -20.32 0.62 0.94
C ILE A 355 -20.54 2.12 0.70
N ALA A 356 -19.53 2.80 0.18
CA ALA A 356 -19.68 4.17 -0.31
C ALA A 356 -20.21 4.15 -1.75
N SER A 357 -21.38 4.76 -1.96
CA SER A 357 -22.12 4.72 -3.22
C SER A 357 -22.90 6.01 -3.44
N ASP A 358 -23.02 6.44 -4.69
CA ASP A 358 -23.85 7.58 -5.11
C ASP A 358 -25.22 7.16 -5.68
N ALA A 359 -25.52 5.86 -5.67
CA ALA A 359 -26.82 5.36 -6.14
C ALA A 359 -27.99 5.85 -5.28
N GLN A 360 -29.17 5.89 -5.87
CA GLN A 360 -30.40 6.23 -5.16
C GLN A 360 -30.81 5.13 -4.16
N ALA A 361 -31.55 5.50 -3.10
CA ALA A 361 -31.96 4.60 -2.03
C ALA A 361 -32.65 3.33 -2.54
N ALA A 362 -33.59 3.47 -3.48
CA ALA A 362 -34.30 2.32 -4.05
C ALA A 362 -33.38 1.30 -4.75
N ALA A 363 -32.34 1.77 -5.45
CA ALA A 363 -31.35 0.90 -6.08
C ALA A 363 -30.50 0.16 -5.04
N ARG A 364 -30.11 0.86 -3.96
CA ARG A 364 -29.35 0.31 -2.83
C ARG A 364 -30.15 -0.78 -2.10
N GLU A 365 -31.41 -0.52 -1.78
CA GLU A 365 -32.32 -1.47 -1.11
C GLU A 365 -32.53 -2.72 -1.95
N ALA A 366 -32.77 -2.57 -3.26
CA ALA A 366 -32.95 -3.70 -4.17
C ALA A 366 -31.68 -4.54 -4.36
N ALA A 367 -30.50 -3.94 -4.22
CA ALA A 367 -29.24 -4.64 -4.39
C ALA A 367 -28.76 -5.38 -3.14
N ALA A 368 -29.12 -4.91 -1.93
CA ALA A 368 -28.58 -5.45 -0.68
C ALA A 368 -28.77 -6.98 -0.51
N PRO A 369 -29.96 -7.57 -0.72
CA PRO A 369 -30.12 -9.02 -0.61
C PRO A 369 -29.29 -9.79 -1.64
N ARG A 370 -29.16 -9.26 -2.86
CA ARG A 370 -28.38 -9.88 -3.94
C ARG A 370 -26.88 -9.84 -3.65
N LEU A 371 -26.39 -8.75 -3.06
CA LEU A 371 -24.99 -8.63 -2.60
C LEU A 371 -24.69 -9.65 -1.50
N ILE A 372 -25.58 -9.79 -0.51
CA ILE A 372 -25.41 -10.77 0.57
C ILE A 372 -25.39 -12.20 -0.01
N ALA A 373 -26.32 -12.53 -0.90
CA ALA A 373 -26.33 -13.83 -1.54
C ALA A 373 -25.06 -14.13 -2.35
N ALA A 374 -24.55 -13.12 -3.08
CA ALA A 374 -23.31 -13.25 -3.85
C ALA A 374 -22.08 -13.44 -2.93
N LEU A 375 -22.03 -12.77 -1.79
CA LEU A 375 -20.96 -12.94 -0.80
C LEU A 375 -20.99 -14.33 -0.15
N HIS A 376 -22.18 -14.86 0.14
CA HIS A 376 -22.32 -16.25 0.63
C HIS A 376 -21.91 -17.26 -0.44
N ALA A 377 -22.22 -17.03 -1.72
CA ALA A 377 -21.78 -17.88 -2.82
C ALA A 377 -20.25 -17.84 -3.00
N GLU A 378 -19.63 -16.68 -2.83
CA GLU A 378 -18.18 -16.50 -2.90
C GLU A 378 -17.47 -17.17 -1.70
N ARG A 379 -18.09 -17.12 -0.50
CA ARG A 379 -17.60 -17.73 0.75
C ARG A 379 -18.69 -18.58 1.41
N PRO A 380 -18.92 -19.84 0.96
CA PRO A 380 -19.99 -20.71 1.46
C PRO A 380 -19.97 -20.91 2.97
N MET A 381 -18.76 -20.95 3.58
CA MET A 381 -18.60 -21.08 5.03
C MET A 381 -19.34 -19.99 5.82
N LEU A 382 -19.51 -18.77 5.29
CA LEU A 382 -20.32 -17.72 5.96
C LEU A 382 -21.79 -18.11 6.04
N GLY A 383 -22.34 -18.72 4.98
CA GLY A 383 -23.69 -19.26 4.99
C GLY A 383 -23.86 -20.41 5.96
N GLU A 384 -22.89 -21.35 5.98
CA GLU A 384 -22.90 -22.48 6.92
C GLU A 384 -22.86 -22.03 8.38
N LEU A 385 -22.03 -21.02 8.72
CA LEU A 385 -21.97 -20.47 10.07
C LEU A 385 -23.24 -19.73 10.47
N LEU A 386 -23.90 -19.08 9.51
CA LEU A 386 -25.19 -18.43 9.72
C LEU A 386 -26.28 -19.47 10.02
N ASP A 387 -26.35 -20.55 9.22
CA ASP A 387 -27.33 -21.65 9.40
C ASP A 387 -27.14 -22.36 10.75
N GLN A 388 -25.89 -22.44 11.23
CA GLN A 388 -25.53 -22.98 12.54
C GLN A 388 -25.71 -21.97 13.68
N ALA A 389 -26.22 -20.76 13.41
CA ALA A 389 -26.36 -19.66 14.36
C ALA A 389 -25.06 -19.29 15.11
N MET A 390 -23.91 -19.50 14.50
CA MET A 390 -22.59 -19.17 15.07
C MET A 390 -22.20 -17.70 14.86
N ILE A 391 -22.78 -17.05 13.86
CA ILE A 391 -22.60 -15.62 13.55
C ILE A 391 -23.94 -14.95 13.34
N HIS A 392 -23.97 -13.62 13.41
CA HIS A 392 -25.14 -12.84 12.98
C HIS A 392 -25.22 -12.75 11.45
N PRO A 393 -26.41 -12.50 10.87
CA PRO A 393 -26.55 -12.20 9.46
C PRO A 393 -25.63 -11.06 9.02
N LEU A 394 -25.02 -11.21 7.83
CA LEU A 394 -24.25 -10.14 7.20
C LEU A 394 -25.15 -8.93 6.97
N ALA A 395 -24.70 -7.75 7.38
CA ALA A 395 -25.42 -6.50 7.17
C ALA A 395 -24.72 -5.63 6.12
N ILE A 396 -25.51 -4.83 5.38
CA ILE A 396 -25.00 -3.82 4.47
C ILE A 396 -25.34 -2.44 5.02
N GLU A 397 -24.34 -1.59 5.13
CA GLU A 397 -24.45 -0.18 5.50
C GLU A 397 -24.04 0.69 4.31
N TRP A 398 -24.87 1.65 3.93
CA TRP A 398 -24.58 2.56 2.84
C TRP A 398 -24.05 3.88 3.36
N ALA A 399 -22.93 4.34 2.79
CA ALA A 399 -22.28 5.59 3.14
C ALA A 399 -22.22 6.53 1.93
N PRO A 400 -22.23 7.87 2.13
CA PRO A 400 -21.93 8.83 1.08
C PRO A 400 -20.48 8.67 0.59
N LEU A 401 -20.21 9.18 -0.62
CA LEU A 401 -18.85 9.26 -1.13
C LEU A 401 -17.97 10.07 -0.15
N GLY A 402 -16.77 9.58 0.15
CA GLY A 402 -15.83 10.22 1.06
C GLY A 402 -16.11 10.03 2.57
N ALA A 403 -17.18 9.32 2.96
CA ALA A 403 -17.56 9.14 4.38
C ALA A 403 -16.99 7.87 5.03
N LEU A 404 -16.14 7.12 4.33
CA LEU A 404 -15.51 5.92 4.90
C LEU A 404 -14.38 6.30 5.88
N GLU A 405 -14.19 5.46 6.90
CA GLU A 405 -13.17 5.70 7.92
C GLU A 405 -11.76 5.55 7.38
N ILE A 406 -10.94 6.55 7.65
CA ILE A 406 -9.52 6.56 7.28
C ILE A 406 -8.64 6.46 8.53
N ASN A 407 -7.44 5.97 8.37
CA ASN A 407 -6.42 6.07 9.39
C ASN A 407 -5.97 7.55 9.49
N PRO A 408 -6.20 8.25 10.62
CA PRO A 408 -5.95 9.68 10.73
C PRO A 408 -4.46 10.05 10.58
N ARG A 409 -3.56 9.08 10.77
CA ARG A 409 -2.13 9.26 10.64
C ARG A 409 -1.65 9.16 9.19
N SER A 410 -2.18 8.20 8.44
CA SER A 410 -1.70 7.86 7.09
C SER A 410 -2.63 8.32 5.97
N GLY A 411 -3.88 8.71 6.30
CA GLY A 411 -4.93 9.00 5.33
C GLY A 411 -5.42 7.79 4.53
N LYS A 412 -4.89 6.61 4.82
CA LYS A 412 -5.30 5.38 4.13
C LYS A 412 -6.64 4.88 4.64
N LEU A 413 -7.44 4.33 3.75
CA LEU A 413 -8.70 3.69 4.10
C LEU A 413 -8.45 2.50 5.05
N ARG A 414 -9.23 2.42 6.12
CA ARG A 414 -9.26 1.27 7.02
C ARG A 414 -10.15 0.19 6.40
N ARG A 415 -9.57 -0.76 5.68
CA ARG A 415 -10.34 -1.81 4.97
C ARG A 415 -11.10 -2.73 5.90
N VAL A 416 -10.48 -3.10 7.02
CA VAL A 416 -11.10 -3.91 8.06
C VAL A 416 -11.04 -3.13 9.37
N ILE A 417 -12.18 -3.00 10.03
CA ILE A 417 -12.36 -2.31 11.31
C ILE A 417 -12.92 -3.32 12.30
N ASP A 418 -12.08 -3.77 13.23
CA ASP A 418 -12.49 -4.70 14.29
C ASP A 418 -12.90 -3.90 15.54
N ARG A 419 -14.20 -3.84 15.80
CA ARG A 419 -14.80 -3.12 16.92
C ARG A 419 -15.10 -4.02 18.13
N ARG A 420 -14.74 -5.31 18.06
CA ARG A 420 -15.03 -6.27 19.15
C ARG A 420 -14.37 -5.89 20.47
N HIS A 421 -13.31 -5.11 20.44
CA HIS A 421 -12.57 -4.66 21.62
C HIS A 421 -12.97 -3.26 22.11
N GLU A 422 -13.75 -2.51 21.34
CA GLU A 422 -14.21 -1.16 21.71
C GLU A 422 -15.43 -1.20 22.66
N GLN A 423 -16.04 -2.36 22.82
CA GLN A 423 -17.23 -2.58 23.66
C GLN A 423 -16.93 -3.28 25.01
N ARG A 424 -15.67 -3.36 25.41
CA ARG A 424 -15.27 -3.90 26.71
C ARG A 424 -15.03 -2.83 27.74
#